data_dfb17f76ccda5b57fe3bda53b61b0b86
#
_entry.id   dfb17f76ccda5b57fe3bda53b61b0b86
#
_cell.length_a   1.000
_cell.length_b   1.000
_cell.length_c   1.000
_cell.angle_alpha   90.00
_cell.angle_beta   90.00
_cell.angle_gamma   90.00
#
_symmetry.space_group_name_H-M   'P 1'
#
loop_
_entity.id
_entity.type
_entity.pdbx_description
1 polymer ?
#
loop_
_entity_poly.entity_id
_entity_poly.type
_entity_poly.pdbx_seq_one_letter_code
_entity_poly.pdbx_strand_id
1 'polypeptide(L)'
;MGFTTHSLFYNKDLFAQAGVEEPTDDWTWSDLQAAAKTIEEKTGQKGFAFQMKPDPYDFEMYLWSNGTAYCDEDGQMAGQIDSKESQEVFKMFQDMEKDGYAIATEKNGTDEFRAGTVAMYVYGSWSIASLNEDGMNYGVAKIPSFDGKTSVSILSSSGLSISKDSKNKDAAYEVLRFLLEDENVQEYMDAQSAVPCKKG
;
A
#
# COMPACT_ATOMS: atom_id res chain seq x y z
N MET A 1 3.50 14.21 -12.15
CA MET A 1 4.63 13.76 -12.98
C MET A 1 4.80 12.25 -12.93
N GLY A 2 4.44 11.59 -11.86
CA GLY A 2 4.39 10.15 -11.72
C GLY A 2 3.11 9.70 -11.05
N PHE A 3 2.89 8.40 -11.01
CA PHE A 3 1.85 7.81 -10.21
C PHE A 3 2.44 6.83 -9.20
N THR A 4 1.70 6.61 -8.13
CA THR A 4 2.03 5.69 -7.06
C THR A 4 0.90 4.70 -6.88
N THR A 5 1.22 3.51 -6.41
CA THR A 5 0.25 2.46 -6.09
C THR A 5 0.63 1.80 -4.78
N HIS A 6 -0.33 1.16 -4.13
CA HIS A 6 -0.08 0.34 -2.96
C HIS A 6 0.22 -1.10 -3.37
N SER A 7 1.08 -1.75 -2.61
CA SER A 7 1.47 -3.14 -2.78
C SER A 7 1.72 -3.79 -1.42
N LEU A 8 1.75 -5.12 -1.39
CA LEU A 8 2.20 -5.88 -0.24
C LEU A 8 3.73 -5.90 -0.22
N PHE A 9 4.33 -5.36 0.82
CA PHE A 9 5.76 -5.48 1.11
C PHE A 9 5.96 -6.62 2.11
N TYR A 10 6.99 -7.44 1.91
CA TYR A 10 7.32 -8.55 2.80
C TYR A 10 8.82 -8.65 3.05
N ASN A 11 9.18 -9.02 4.27
CA ASN A 11 10.56 -9.21 4.73
C ASN A 11 11.03 -10.63 4.42
N LYS A 12 11.94 -10.77 3.44
CA LYS A 12 12.45 -12.08 3.00
C LYS A 12 13.18 -12.85 4.08
N ASP A 13 13.86 -12.15 4.99
CA ASP A 13 14.61 -12.80 6.07
C ASP A 13 13.66 -13.46 7.07
N LEU A 14 12.55 -12.80 7.43
CA LEU A 14 11.54 -13.37 8.32
C LEU A 14 10.79 -14.54 7.66
N PHE A 15 10.51 -14.45 6.35
CA PHE A 15 9.93 -15.56 5.60
C PHE A 15 10.87 -16.77 5.58
N ALA A 16 12.15 -16.56 5.26
CA ALA A 16 13.15 -17.63 5.27
C ALA A 16 13.33 -18.24 6.67
N GLN A 17 13.39 -17.40 7.72
CA GLN A 17 13.50 -17.85 9.10
C GLN A 17 12.31 -18.70 9.54
N ALA A 18 11.10 -18.35 9.11
CA ALA A 18 9.89 -19.09 9.41
C ALA A 18 9.69 -20.33 8.53
N GLY A 19 10.43 -20.45 7.42
CA GLY A 19 10.24 -21.49 6.41
C GLY A 19 8.94 -21.34 5.63
N VAL A 20 8.51 -20.09 5.42
CA VAL A 20 7.30 -19.74 4.66
C VAL A 20 7.69 -19.35 3.24
N GLU A 21 6.96 -19.84 2.25
CA GLU A 21 7.13 -19.46 0.85
C GLU A 21 6.78 -17.99 0.63
N GLU A 22 7.53 -17.32 -0.25
CA GLU A 22 7.28 -15.91 -0.60
C GLU A 22 5.91 -15.71 -1.26
N PRO A 23 5.26 -14.54 -1.07
CA PRO A 23 3.97 -14.25 -1.69
C PRO A 23 3.99 -14.36 -3.20
N THR A 24 2.95 -14.98 -3.77
CA THR A 24 2.70 -15.02 -5.21
C THR A 24 1.59 -14.05 -5.61
N ASP A 25 1.43 -13.84 -6.91
CA ASP A 25 0.36 -12.98 -7.46
C ASP A 25 -1.06 -13.49 -7.20
N ASP A 26 -1.20 -14.75 -6.83
CA ASP A 26 -2.49 -15.42 -6.57
C ASP A 26 -2.86 -15.48 -5.08
N TRP A 27 -2.04 -14.89 -4.22
CA TRP A 27 -2.31 -14.91 -2.78
C TRP A 27 -3.67 -14.29 -2.45
N THR A 28 -4.37 -15.01 -1.60
CA THR A 28 -5.59 -14.54 -0.94
C THR A 28 -5.29 -14.01 0.47
N TRP A 29 -6.27 -13.33 1.06
CA TRP A 29 -6.17 -12.94 2.47
C TRP A 29 -6.04 -14.14 3.40
N SER A 30 -6.59 -15.29 3.02
CA SER A 30 -6.41 -16.55 3.78
C SER A 30 -4.96 -17.02 3.76
N ASP A 31 -4.27 -16.91 2.61
CA ASP A 31 -2.85 -17.25 2.50
C ASP A 31 -1.98 -16.31 3.32
N LEU A 32 -2.24 -14.99 3.26
CA LEU A 32 -1.54 -14.01 4.09
C LEU A 32 -1.71 -14.29 5.58
N GLN A 33 -2.93 -14.60 6.03
CA GLN A 33 -3.21 -14.92 7.43
C GLN A 33 -2.47 -16.18 7.88
N ALA A 34 -2.45 -17.23 7.05
CA ALA A 34 -1.72 -18.47 7.35
C ALA A 34 -0.20 -18.22 7.44
N ALA A 35 0.36 -17.47 6.51
CA ALA A 35 1.76 -17.06 6.53
C ALA A 35 2.08 -16.21 7.77
N ALA A 36 1.26 -15.20 8.06
CA ALA A 36 1.43 -14.30 9.20
C ALA A 36 1.43 -15.05 10.54
N LYS A 37 0.53 -16.02 10.70
CA LYS A 37 0.45 -16.90 11.86
C LYS A 37 1.71 -17.75 12.03
N THR A 38 2.14 -18.39 10.94
CA THR A 38 3.36 -19.22 10.92
C THR A 38 4.60 -18.41 11.26
N ILE A 39 4.72 -17.19 10.73
CA ILE A 39 5.84 -16.31 11.03
C ILE A 39 5.85 -15.92 12.50
N GLU A 40 4.72 -15.53 13.06
CA GLU A 40 4.63 -15.20 14.48
C GLU A 40 5.00 -16.40 15.37
N GLU A 41 4.46 -17.57 15.10
CA GLU A 41 4.75 -18.81 15.84
C GLU A 41 6.22 -19.21 15.79
N LYS A 42 6.89 -19.01 14.67
CA LYS A 42 8.28 -19.45 14.43
C LYS A 42 9.32 -18.44 14.84
N THR A 43 9.02 -17.13 14.69
CA THR A 43 9.99 -16.06 14.88
C THR A 43 9.73 -15.19 16.09
N GLY A 44 8.51 -15.21 16.62
CA GLY A 44 8.03 -14.27 17.64
C GLY A 44 7.79 -12.85 17.13
N GLN A 45 7.98 -12.62 15.83
CA GLN A 45 7.72 -11.33 15.18
C GLN A 45 6.30 -11.31 14.62
N LYS A 46 5.68 -10.13 14.53
CA LYS A 46 4.33 -10.02 13.97
C LYS A 46 4.33 -10.34 12.48
N GLY A 47 3.34 -11.09 12.04
CA GLY A 47 3.23 -11.46 10.63
C GLY A 47 2.73 -10.33 9.75
N PHE A 48 1.85 -9.46 10.25
CA PHE A 48 1.26 -8.37 9.47
C PHE A 48 1.04 -7.10 10.30
N ALA A 49 1.22 -5.94 9.69
CA ALA A 49 0.81 -4.65 10.24
C ALA A 49 -0.18 -3.95 9.32
N PHE A 50 -1.15 -3.26 9.91
CA PHE A 50 -2.14 -2.48 9.21
C PHE A 50 -2.42 -1.16 9.91
N GLN A 51 -2.93 -0.19 9.18
CA GLN A 51 -3.28 1.11 9.74
C GLN A 51 -4.71 1.09 10.28
N MET A 52 -4.88 1.50 11.54
CA MET A 52 -6.18 1.80 12.14
C MET A 52 -6.32 3.30 12.40
N LYS A 53 -6.20 4.07 11.35
CA LYS A 53 -6.42 5.51 11.34
C LYS A 53 -7.67 5.80 10.49
N PRO A 54 -8.51 6.78 10.82
CA PRO A 54 -9.65 7.12 9.99
C PRO A 54 -9.19 7.88 8.73
N ASP A 55 -8.36 7.21 7.94
CA ASP A 55 -7.85 7.69 6.66
C ASP A 55 -8.38 6.77 5.55
N PRO A 56 -9.41 7.20 4.81
CA PRO A 56 -9.99 6.37 3.77
C PRO A 56 -8.99 6.02 2.68
N TYR A 57 -8.01 6.87 2.40
CA TYR A 57 -7.05 6.67 1.33
C TYR A 57 -6.28 5.35 1.48
N ASP A 58 -5.80 5.04 2.69
CA ASP A 58 -5.00 3.83 2.92
C ASP A 58 -5.85 2.58 3.21
N PHE A 59 -7.16 2.70 3.38
CA PHE A 59 -8.03 1.58 3.77
C PHE A 59 -9.06 1.20 2.69
N GLU A 60 -9.50 2.14 1.87
CA GLU A 60 -10.63 1.95 0.94
C GLU A 60 -10.38 0.84 -0.10
N MET A 61 -9.12 0.61 -0.48
CA MET A 61 -8.74 -0.47 -1.39
C MET A 61 -9.13 -1.87 -0.89
N TYR A 62 -9.16 -2.09 0.43
CA TYR A 62 -9.61 -3.35 1.01
C TYR A 62 -11.12 -3.53 0.85
N LEU A 63 -11.88 -2.44 1.02
CA LEU A 63 -13.32 -2.43 0.78
C LEU A 63 -13.62 -2.69 -0.69
N TRP A 64 -12.96 -1.99 -1.61
CA TRP A 64 -13.11 -2.20 -3.05
C TRP A 64 -12.76 -3.63 -3.47
N SER A 65 -11.70 -4.19 -2.91
CA SER A 65 -11.30 -5.58 -3.17
C SER A 65 -12.36 -6.58 -2.68
N ASN A 66 -13.17 -6.22 -1.70
CA ASN A 66 -14.30 -7.03 -1.23
C ASN A 66 -15.65 -6.63 -1.87
N GLY A 67 -15.65 -5.74 -2.86
CA GLY A 67 -16.84 -5.36 -3.63
C GLY A 67 -17.77 -4.37 -2.93
N THR A 68 -17.22 -3.54 -2.04
CA THR A 68 -17.92 -2.47 -1.33
C THR A 68 -17.07 -1.20 -1.29
N ALA A 69 -17.54 -0.13 -0.65
CA ALA A 69 -16.84 1.14 -0.51
C ALA A 69 -17.26 1.86 0.78
N TYR A 70 -16.69 3.01 1.09
CA TYR A 70 -17.20 3.88 2.16
C TYR A 70 -18.56 4.49 1.80
N CYS A 71 -18.74 4.86 0.53
CA CYS A 71 -19.97 5.42 0.01
C CYS A 71 -20.14 5.03 -1.47
N ASP A 72 -21.35 5.18 -1.99
CA ASP A 72 -21.66 5.05 -3.41
C ASP A 72 -21.27 6.32 -4.21
N GLU A 73 -21.57 6.33 -5.51
CA GLU A 73 -21.29 7.44 -6.43
C GLU A 73 -22.03 8.74 -6.05
N ASP A 74 -23.14 8.65 -5.33
CA ASP A 74 -23.92 9.79 -4.82
C ASP A 74 -23.45 10.23 -3.42
N GLY A 75 -22.45 9.59 -2.85
CA GLY A 75 -21.91 9.88 -1.52
C GLY A 75 -22.76 9.29 -0.38
N GLN A 76 -23.67 8.35 -0.66
CA GLN A 76 -24.45 7.68 0.37
C GLN A 76 -23.61 6.56 1.04
N MET A 77 -23.50 6.62 2.35
CA MET A 77 -22.73 5.63 3.13
C MET A 77 -23.58 4.40 3.48
N ALA A 78 -24.88 4.58 3.71
CA ALA A 78 -25.78 3.49 4.08
C ALA A 78 -25.87 2.43 2.97
N GLY A 79 -25.73 1.17 3.32
CA GLY A 79 -25.68 0.06 2.38
C GLY A 79 -24.31 -0.20 1.78
N GLN A 80 -23.33 0.66 2.06
CA GLN A 80 -21.93 0.51 1.65
C GLN A 80 -21.05 0.15 2.86
N ILE A 81 -20.77 1.12 3.72
CA ILE A 81 -19.89 0.90 4.89
C ILE A 81 -20.48 -0.07 5.93
N ASP A 82 -21.78 -0.16 6.02
CA ASP A 82 -22.51 -1.10 6.88
C ASP A 82 -22.91 -2.41 6.18
N SER A 83 -22.47 -2.61 4.93
CA SER A 83 -22.70 -3.85 4.19
C SER A 83 -22.02 -5.06 4.86
N LYS A 84 -22.49 -6.26 4.49
CA LYS A 84 -21.84 -7.50 4.94
C LYS A 84 -20.39 -7.58 4.50
N GLU A 85 -20.10 -7.17 3.27
CA GLU A 85 -18.78 -7.14 2.68
C GLU A 85 -17.82 -6.21 3.45
N SER A 86 -18.30 -5.03 3.88
CA SER A 86 -17.51 -4.13 4.74
C SER A 86 -17.26 -4.73 6.12
N GLN A 87 -18.30 -5.32 6.73
CA GLN A 87 -18.16 -5.98 8.02
C GLN A 87 -17.15 -7.14 7.98
N GLU A 88 -17.09 -7.91 6.89
CA GLU A 88 -16.11 -8.97 6.68
C GLU A 88 -14.67 -8.42 6.66
N VAL A 89 -14.44 -7.29 5.99
CA VAL A 89 -13.11 -6.65 5.95
C VAL A 89 -12.68 -6.19 7.35
N PHE A 90 -13.51 -5.42 8.04
CA PHE A 90 -13.19 -4.94 9.39
C PHE A 90 -13.00 -6.08 10.38
N LYS A 91 -13.86 -7.10 10.29
CA LYS A 91 -13.75 -8.27 11.14
C LYS A 91 -12.47 -9.05 10.91
N MET A 92 -12.04 -9.19 9.66
CA MET A 92 -10.78 -9.85 9.31
C MET A 92 -9.59 -9.18 10.03
N PHE A 93 -9.44 -7.87 9.93
CA PHE A 93 -8.36 -7.14 10.61
C PHE A 93 -8.47 -7.23 12.13
N GLN A 94 -9.67 -7.12 12.68
CA GLN A 94 -9.91 -7.27 14.12
C GLN A 94 -9.53 -8.67 14.62
N ASP A 95 -9.90 -9.73 13.88
CA ASP A 95 -9.57 -11.11 14.24
C ASP A 95 -8.04 -11.34 14.16
N MET A 96 -7.37 -10.82 13.13
CA MET A 96 -5.91 -10.93 13.00
C MET A 96 -5.16 -10.29 14.17
N GLU A 97 -5.60 -9.13 14.64
CA GLU A 97 -5.03 -8.44 15.81
C GLU A 97 -5.35 -9.21 17.10
N LYS A 98 -6.61 -9.62 17.30
CA LYS A 98 -7.05 -10.38 18.46
C LYS A 98 -6.34 -11.73 18.61
N ASP A 99 -6.10 -12.41 17.50
CA ASP A 99 -5.37 -13.68 17.46
C ASP A 99 -3.85 -13.48 17.66
N GLY A 100 -3.36 -12.25 17.64
CA GLY A 100 -2.01 -11.84 18.06
C GLY A 100 -0.93 -11.92 17.00
N TYR A 101 -1.24 -12.34 15.76
CA TYR A 101 -0.25 -12.41 14.68
C TYR A 101 -0.19 -11.14 13.78
N ALA A 102 -1.07 -10.19 14.01
CA ALA A 102 -1.01 -8.86 13.40
C ALA A 102 -1.07 -7.75 14.44
N ILE A 103 -0.69 -6.54 14.03
CA ILE A 103 -0.78 -5.33 14.87
C ILE A 103 -1.42 -4.17 14.11
N ALA A 104 -2.25 -3.41 14.81
CA ALA A 104 -2.70 -2.11 14.35
C ALA A 104 -1.65 -1.04 14.68
N THR A 105 -1.36 -0.16 13.72
CA THR A 105 -0.36 0.90 13.86
C THR A 105 -0.92 2.25 13.41
N GLU A 106 -0.26 3.33 13.81
CA GLU A 106 -0.63 4.69 13.36
C GLU A 106 -0.04 5.04 11.98
N LYS A 107 0.99 4.30 11.52
CA LYS A 107 1.77 4.59 10.31
C LYS A 107 1.90 3.39 9.36
N ASN A 108 0.83 2.65 9.16
CA ASN A 108 0.80 1.49 8.25
C ASN A 108 1.82 0.36 8.55
N GLY A 109 2.53 0.40 9.66
CA GLY A 109 3.55 -0.59 9.99
C GLY A 109 4.92 -0.33 9.38
N THR A 110 5.16 0.84 8.78
CA THR A 110 6.44 1.16 8.12
C THR A 110 7.61 1.13 9.11
N ASP A 111 7.45 1.74 10.29
CA ASP A 111 8.52 1.81 11.29
C ASP A 111 8.83 0.40 11.84
N GLU A 112 7.80 -0.42 12.08
CA GLU A 112 7.90 -1.79 12.57
C GLU A 112 8.53 -2.73 11.52
N PHE A 113 8.18 -2.54 10.25
CA PHE A 113 8.76 -3.31 9.15
C PHE A 113 10.26 -3.02 8.99
N ARG A 114 10.64 -1.74 9.01
CA ARG A 114 12.05 -1.30 8.96
C ARG A 114 12.85 -1.79 10.17
N ALA A 115 12.21 -1.89 11.34
CA ALA A 115 12.81 -2.46 12.55
C ALA A 115 12.91 -4.00 12.53
N GLY A 116 12.34 -4.67 11.51
CA GLY A 116 12.31 -6.14 11.41
C GLY A 116 11.39 -6.83 12.41
N THR A 117 10.45 -6.09 13.01
CA THR A 117 9.49 -6.62 14.01
C THR A 117 8.14 -7.02 13.39
N VAL A 118 7.94 -6.70 12.11
CA VAL A 118 6.76 -7.07 11.31
C VAL A 118 7.23 -7.64 9.98
N ALA A 119 6.61 -8.73 9.56
CA ALA A 119 6.99 -9.42 8.33
C ALA A 119 6.32 -8.87 7.06
N MET A 120 5.12 -8.33 7.17
CA MET A 120 4.35 -7.85 6.03
C MET A 120 3.57 -6.58 6.37
N TYR A 121 3.41 -5.70 5.38
CA TYR A 121 2.51 -4.56 5.44
C TYR A 121 2.09 -4.13 4.04
N VAL A 122 0.97 -3.43 3.91
CA VAL A 122 0.53 -2.84 2.63
C VAL A 122 0.76 -1.35 2.68
N TYR A 123 1.53 -0.84 1.71
CA TYR A 123 1.81 0.59 1.63
C TYR A 123 2.16 1.04 0.21
N GLY A 124 2.37 2.34 0.05
CA GLY A 124 2.64 2.94 -1.24
C GLY A 124 4.08 2.74 -1.73
N SER A 125 4.25 2.77 -3.04
CA SER A 125 5.53 2.57 -3.74
C SER A 125 6.62 3.58 -3.34
N TRP A 126 6.27 4.70 -2.73
CA TRP A 126 7.25 5.67 -2.18
C TRP A 126 8.11 5.12 -1.04
N SER A 127 7.70 4.00 -0.40
CA SER A 127 8.54 3.33 0.62
C SER A 127 9.81 2.71 0.05
N ILE A 128 9.84 2.39 -1.24
CA ILE A 128 10.93 1.68 -1.91
C ILE A 128 12.27 2.40 -1.70
N ALA A 129 12.28 3.73 -1.85
CA ALA A 129 13.51 4.51 -1.69
C ALA A 129 14.12 4.33 -0.29
N SER A 130 13.31 4.50 0.76
CA SER A 130 13.79 4.37 2.14
C SER A 130 14.17 2.94 2.52
N LEU A 131 13.44 1.93 2.01
CA LEU A 131 13.79 0.52 2.25
C LEU A 131 15.12 0.14 1.58
N ASN A 132 15.40 0.69 0.40
CA ASN A 132 16.68 0.50 -0.30
C ASN A 132 17.83 1.21 0.44
N GLU A 133 17.60 2.43 0.93
CA GLU A 133 18.60 3.17 1.73
C GLU A 133 18.95 2.43 3.04
N ASP A 134 17.97 1.79 3.66
CA ASP A 134 18.19 0.97 4.86
C ASP A 134 18.84 -0.39 4.57
N GLY A 135 18.99 -0.78 3.29
CA GLY A 135 19.54 -2.08 2.89
C GLY A 135 18.63 -3.26 3.26
N MET A 136 17.32 -3.05 3.37
CA MET A 136 16.37 -4.09 3.73
C MET A 136 16.31 -5.19 2.65
N ASN A 137 16.26 -6.45 3.10
CA ASN A 137 16.01 -7.60 2.23
C ASN A 137 14.51 -7.85 2.15
N TYR A 138 13.84 -7.19 1.21
CA TYR A 138 12.38 -7.24 1.05
C TYR A 138 11.97 -7.67 -0.36
N GLY A 139 10.72 -8.04 -0.49
CA GLY A 139 10.05 -8.22 -1.77
C GLY A 139 8.74 -7.46 -1.82
N VAL A 140 8.20 -7.36 -3.01
CA VAL A 140 6.93 -6.70 -3.31
C VAL A 140 6.03 -7.66 -4.05
N ALA A 141 4.77 -7.76 -3.63
CA ALA A 141 3.75 -8.58 -4.27
C ALA A 141 2.44 -7.78 -4.41
N LYS A 142 1.49 -8.33 -5.15
CA LYS A 142 0.14 -7.76 -5.19
C LYS A 142 -0.49 -7.81 -3.81
N ILE A 143 -1.41 -6.88 -3.54
CA ILE A 143 -2.29 -6.96 -2.36
C ILE A 143 -3.10 -8.25 -2.50
N PRO A 144 -3.22 -9.08 -1.45
CA PRO A 144 -4.01 -10.31 -1.52
C PRO A 144 -5.47 -10.05 -1.90
N SER A 145 -6.04 -10.97 -2.66
CA SER A 145 -7.47 -10.93 -3.02
C SER A 145 -8.35 -11.56 -1.95
N PHE A 146 -9.61 -11.16 -1.88
CA PHE A 146 -10.63 -11.97 -1.22
C PHE A 146 -11.03 -13.13 -2.12
N ASP A 147 -11.44 -14.26 -1.52
CA ASP A 147 -11.78 -15.48 -2.26
C ASP A 147 -12.80 -15.22 -3.38
N GLY A 148 -12.42 -15.60 -4.60
CA GLY A 148 -13.26 -15.41 -5.78
C GLY A 148 -13.38 -13.96 -6.27
N LYS A 149 -12.61 -13.02 -5.71
CA LYS A 149 -12.63 -11.59 -6.08
C LYS A 149 -11.29 -11.14 -6.66
N THR A 150 -11.28 -9.95 -7.22
CA THR A 150 -10.07 -9.33 -7.77
C THR A 150 -9.51 -8.35 -6.76
N SER A 151 -8.22 -8.44 -6.48
CA SER A 151 -7.50 -7.44 -5.69
C SER A 151 -7.52 -6.09 -6.39
N VAL A 152 -7.78 -5.05 -5.64
CA VAL A 152 -7.78 -3.65 -6.10
C VAL A 152 -6.75 -2.87 -5.30
N SER A 153 -5.98 -2.04 -5.98
CA SER A 153 -5.05 -1.11 -5.36
C SER A 153 -5.42 0.33 -5.69
N ILE A 154 -4.92 1.25 -4.90
CA ILE A 154 -5.03 2.69 -5.15
C ILE A 154 -4.05 3.06 -6.25
N LEU A 155 -4.53 3.85 -7.21
CA LEU A 155 -3.69 4.59 -8.15
C LEU A 155 -3.80 6.08 -7.83
N SER A 156 -2.70 6.68 -7.43
CA SER A 156 -2.64 8.11 -7.13
C SER A 156 -1.63 8.81 -8.01
N SER A 157 -1.91 10.05 -8.37
CA SER A 157 -1.00 10.89 -9.14
C SER A 157 -0.89 12.28 -8.53
N SER A 158 0.31 12.85 -8.57
CA SER A 158 0.56 14.22 -8.19
C SER A 158 0.63 15.11 -9.43
N GLY A 159 -0.25 16.10 -9.50
CA GLY A 159 -0.29 17.10 -10.56
C GLY A 159 0.40 18.39 -10.14
N LEU A 160 1.04 19.06 -11.11
CA LEU A 160 1.53 20.42 -10.94
C LEU A 160 0.57 21.38 -11.65
N SER A 161 0.29 22.51 -11.01
CA SER A 161 -0.57 23.54 -11.60
C SER A 161 -0.01 24.94 -11.35
N ILE A 162 -0.38 25.87 -12.21
CA ILE A 162 -0.04 27.29 -12.07
C ILE A 162 -1.22 28.00 -11.40
N SER A 163 -0.96 28.71 -10.31
CA SER A 163 -2.00 29.52 -9.65
C SER A 163 -2.60 30.52 -10.65
N LYS A 164 -3.93 30.64 -10.66
CA LYS A 164 -4.63 31.61 -11.49
C LYS A 164 -4.22 33.06 -11.18
N ASP A 165 -3.79 33.33 -9.96
CA ASP A 165 -3.41 34.65 -9.46
C ASP A 165 -1.90 34.94 -9.58
N SER A 166 -1.12 33.98 -10.15
CA SER A 166 0.30 34.20 -10.42
C SER A 166 0.51 35.36 -11.39
N LYS A 167 1.46 36.23 -11.06
CA LYS A 167 1.90 37.35 -11.91
C LYS A 167 2.99 36.92 -12.93
N ASN A 168 3.50 35.68 -12.79
CA ASN A 168 4.60 35.13 -13.57
C ASN A 168 4.18 33.84 -14.28
N LYS A 169 2.99 33.82 -14.91
CA LYS A 169 2.43 32.58 -15.50
C LYS A 169 3.29 32.01 -16.60
N ASP A 170 3.85 32.87 -17.48
CA ASP A 170 4.67 32.44 -18.59
C ASP A 170 5.97 31.78 -18.10
N ALA A 171 6.64 32.39 -17.11
CA ALA A 171 7.82 31.81 -16.50
C ALA A 171 7.52 30.48 -15.79
N ALA A 172 6.38 30.41 -15.08
CA ALA A 172 5.94 29.18 -14.43
C ALA A 172 5.62 28.07 -15.46
N TYR A 173 5.06 28.44 -16.61
CA TYR A 173 4.81 27.50 -17.70
C TYR A 173 6.11 26.93 -18.29
N GLU A 174 7.13 27.77 -18.50
CA GLU A 174 8.44 27.31 -18.96
C GLU A 174 9.11 26.36 -17.96
N VAL A 175 8.96 26.60 -16.64
CA VAL A 175 9.43 25.67 -15.61
C VAL A 175 8.69 24.33 -15.71
N LEU A 176 7.36 24.34 -15.89
CA LEU A 176 6.61 23.10 -16.06
C LEU A 176 7.02 22.33 -17.31
N ARG A 177 7.26 23.03 -18.42
CA ARG A 177 7.76 22.40 -19.65
C ARG A 177 9.11 21.73 -19.43
N PHE A 178 10.05 22.43 -18.81
CA PHE A 178 11.36 21.90 -18.46
C PHE A 178 11.24 20.62 -17.61
N LEU A 179 10.42 20.65 -16.55
CA LEU A 179 10.21 19.48 -15.70
C LEU A 179 9.56 18.28 -16.43
N LEU A 180 8.90 18.50 -17.57
CA LEU A 180 8.26 17.46 -18.38
C LEU A 180 9.14 16.97 -19.55
N GLU A 181 10.35 17.47 -19.70
CA GLU A 181 11.34 16.89 -20.61
C GLU A 181 11.74 15.48 -20.13
N ASP A 182 12.02 14.58 -21.08
CA ASP A 182 12.19 13.15 -20.77
C ASP A 182 13.31 12.90 -19.75
N GLU A 183 14.44 13.59 -19.89
CA GLU A 183 15.58 13.47 -18.96
C GLU A 183 15.21 13.89 -17.53
N ASN A 184 14.49 15.02 -17.40
CA ASN A 184 14.09 15.55 -16.10
C ASN A 184 13.00 14.69 -15.44
N VAL A 185 12.08 14.14 -16.25
CA VAL A 185 11.08 13.18 -15.75
C VAL A 185 11.78 11.93 -15.24
N GLN A 186 12.76 11.40 -15.96
CA GLN A 186 13.50 10.20 -15.53
C GLN A 186 14.25 10.46 -14.21
N GLU A 187 15.01 11.56 -14.13
CA GLU A 187 15.74 11.94 -12.91
C GLU A 187 14.79 12.08 -11.71
N TYR A 188 13.64 12.72 -11.91
CA TYR A 188 12.64 12.85 -10.84
C TYR A 188 12.05 11.49 -10.43
N MET A 189 11.77 10.60 -11.39
CA MET A 189 11.24 9.26 -11.09
C MET A 189 12.24 8.41 -10.34
N ASP A 190 13.50 8.44 -10.74
CA ASP A 190 14.57 7.70 -10.07
C ASP A 190 14.74 8.18 -8.62
N ALA A 191 14.72 9.49 -8.40
CA ALA A 191 14.81 10.07 -7.06
C ALA A 191 13.61 9.76 -6.16
N GLN A 192 12.41 9.58 -6.73
CA GLN A 192 11.18 9.34 -5.97
C GLN A 192 10.74 7.88 -5.96
N SER A 193 11.44 6.98 -6.66
CA SER A 193 10.99 5.59 -6.88
C SER A 193 9.53 5.50 -7.35
N ALA A 194 9.14 6.41 -8.21
CA ALA A 194 7.79 6.53 -8.75
C ALA A 194 7.69 6.01 -10.18
N VAL A 195 6.49 5.68 -10.63
CA VAL A 195 6.25 5.23 -12.00
C VAL A 195 5.95 6.45 -12.90
N PRO A 196 6.63 6.60 -14.06
CA PRO A 196 6.40 7.74 -14.94
C PRO A 196 5.00 7.76 -15.52
N CYS A 197 4.40 8.94 -15.64
CA CYS A 197 3.11 9.13 -16.34
C CYS A 197 3.26 9.12 -17.87
N LYS A 198 4.47 9.21 -18.38
CA LYS A 198 4.77 9.28 -19.81
C LYS A 198 5.23 7.90 -20.30
N LYS A 199 4.65 7.43 -21.39
CA LYS A 199 5.14 6.23 -22.07
C LYS A 199 6.43 6.58 -22.79
N GLY A 200 7.51 5.86 -22.51
CA GLY A 200 8.76 5.92 -23.24
C GLY A 200 8.62 5.33 -24.64
#